data_17875c86f67257dd5f504e8f334e88f0
#
_entry.id   17875c86f67257dd5f504e8f334e88f0
#
_cell.length_a   1.000
_cell.length_b   1.000
_cell.length_c   1.000
_cell.angle_alpha   90.00
_cell.angle_beta   90.00
_cell.angle_gamma   90.00
#
_symmetry.space_group_name_H-M   'P 1'
#
loop_
_entity.id
_entity.type
_entity.pdbx_description
1 polymer ?
#
loop_
_entity_poly.entity_id
_entity_poly.type
_entity_poly.pdbx_seq_one_letter_code
_entity_poly.pdbx_strand_id
1 'polypeptide(L)'
;MSTIGSRIRNRREELGLSQDELGKRLGYKSRSSINKIELDQRNLTQSKIKAIAEALETTPAYIMGWDEPDQKLDKENLKFF
;
A
#
# COMPACT_ATOMS: atom_id res chain seq x y z
N MET A 1 -6.07 5.33 12.66
CA MET A 1 -6.10 5.94 11.32
C MET A 1 -5.06 5.27 10.44
N SER A 2 -5.43 4.91 9.23
CA SER A 2 -4.51 4.22 8.32
C SER A 2 -3.61 5.22 7.61
N THR A 3 -2.31 4.99 7.68
CA THR A 3 -1.34 5.77 6.94
C THR A 3 -0.95 5.01 5.67
N ILE A 4 -0.25 5.67 4.77
CA ILE A 4 0.27 5.01 3.56
C ILE A 4 1.14 3.83 3.96
N GLY A 5 2.05 4.02 4.92
CA GLY A 5 2.92 2.94 5.40
C GLY A 5 2.15 1.77 5.97
N SER A 6 1.13 2.03 6.79
CA SER A 6 0.35 0.95 7.38
C SER A 6 -0.46 0.19 6.33
N ARG A 7 -0.93 0.87 5.28
CA ARG A 7 -1.65 0.22 4.18
C ARG A 7 -0.73 -0.68 3.38
N ILE A 8 0.50 -0.24 3.15
CA ILE A 8 1.52 -1.05 2.48
C ILE A 8 1.79 -2.30 3.30
N ARG A 9 1.99 -2.15 4.60
CA ARG A 9 2.24 -3.27 5.49
C ARG A 9 1.07 -4.25 5.50
N ASN A 10 -0.15 -3.75 5.65
CA ASN A 10 -1.34 -4.59 5.69
C ASN A 10 -1.47 -5.41 4.41
N ARG A 11 -1.28 -4.77 3.27
CA ARG A 11 -1.37 -5.48 2.00
C ARG A 11 -0.26 -6.52 1.84
N ARG A 12 0.95 -6.16 2.29
CA ARG A 12 2.07 -7.10 2.28
C ARG A 12 1.73 -8.35 3.09
N GLU A 13 1.18 -8.14 4.28
CA GLU A 13 0.80 -9.24 5.16
C GLU A 13 -0.34 -10.08 4.60
N GLU A 14 -1.30 -9.44 3.94
CA GLU A 14 -2.38 -10.16 3.26
C GLU A 14 -1.85 -11.12 2.20
N LEU A 15 -0.79 -10.71 1.52
CA LEU A 15 -0.16 -11.55 0.49
C LEU A 15 0.83 -12.57 1.06
N GLY A 16 1.05 -12.54 2.36
CA GLY A 16 2.02 -13.44 2.99
C GLY A 16 3.47 -13.12 2.68
N LEU A 17 3.75 -11.87 2.32
CA LEU A 17 5.12 -11.47 1.96
C LEU A 17 5.86 -10.94 3.18
N SER A 18 7.16 -11.28 3.27
CA SER A 18 8.05 -10.65 4.24
C SER A 18 8.51 -9.30 3.68
N GLN A 19 9.09 -8.48 4.56
CA GLN A 19 9.70 -7.22 4.12
C GLN A 19 10.82 -7.48 3.11
N ASP A 20 11.60 -8.55 3.31
CA ASP A 20 12.64 -8.94 2.35
C ASP A 20 12.06 -9.26 0.98
N GLU A 21 10.97 -10.00 0.95
CA GLU A 21 10.34 -10.39 -0.31
C GLU A 21 9.79 -9.19 -1.05
N LEU A 22 9.15 -8.28 -0.33
CA LEU A 22 8.66 -7.06 -0.95
C LEU A 22 9.83 -6.21 -1.45
N GLY A 23 10.89 -6.11 -0.65
CA GLY A 23 12.09 -5.39 -1.06
C GLY A 23 12.66 -5.93 -2.35
N LYS A 24 12.73 -7.24 -2.49
CA LYS A 24 13.22 -7.88 -3.71
C LYS A 24 12.35 -7.55 -4.92
N ARG A 25 11.04 -7.55 -4.74
CA ARG A 25 10.11 -7.19 -5.81
C ARG A 25 10.32 -5.75 -6.29
N LEU A 26 10.75 -4.88 -5.39
CA LEU A 26 10.97 -3.47 -5.68
C LEU A 26 12.41 -3.14 -6.04
N GLY A 27 13.31 -4.13 -5.99
CA GLY A 27 14.72 -3.91 -6.32
C GLY A 27 15.54 -3.30 -5.20
N TYR A 28 15.05 -3.31 -3.98
CA TYR A 28 15.82 -2.84 -2.82
C TYR A 28 16.77 -3.94 -2.34
N LYS A 29 17.91 -3.52 -1.82
CA LYS A 29 18.93 -4.45 -1.34
C LYS A 29 18.69 -4.87 0.10
N SER A 30 17.89 -4.14 0.86
CA SER A 30 17.70 -4.39 2.28
C SER A 30 16.25 -4.19 2.67
N ARG A 31 15.79 -5.04 3.58
CA ARG A 31 14.43 -4.91 4.13
C ARG A 31 14.26 -3.63 4.95
N SER A 32 15.37 -3.01 5.38
CA SER A 32 15.27 -1.80 6.16
C SER A 32 14.60 -0.66 5.38
N SER A 33 14.75 -0.65 4.05
CA SER A 33 14.05 0.32 3.20
C SER A 33 12.54 0.14 3.30
N ILE A 34 12.08 -1.11 3.27
CA ILE A 34 10.65 -1.41 3.39
C ILE A 34 10.16 -1.04 4.79
N ASN A 35 10.95 -1.38 5.82
CA ASN A 35 10.58 -1.04 7.19
C ASN A 35 10.37 0.48 7.35
N LYS A 36 11.26 1.28 6.81
CA LYS A 36 11.14 2.74 6.87
C LYS A 36 9.91 3.24 6.14
N ILE A 37 9.60 2.65 4.99
CA ILE A 37 8.40 3.00 4.24
C ILE A 37 7.16 2.67 5.06
N GLU A 38 7.11 1.51 5.68
CA GLU A 38 5.95 1.08 6.47
C GLU A 38 5.78 1.90 7.75
N LEU A 39 6.86 2.49 8.25
CA LEU A 39 6.81 3.37 9.41
C LEU A 39 6.58 4.84 9.04
N ASP A 40 6.31 5.12 7.78
CA ASP A 40 6.10 6.48 7.28
C ASP A 40 7.32 7.39 7.48
N GLN A 41 8.50 6.80 7.45
CA GLN A 41 9.77 7.53 7.63
C GLN A 41 10.39 7.95 6.32
N ARG A 42 9.73 7.69 5.20
CA ARG A 42 10.20 8.08 3.88
C ARG A 42 9.09 8.76 3.10
N ASN A 43 9.47 9.78 2.37
CA ASN A 43 8.56 10.40 1.42
C ASN A 43 8.51 9.54 0.16
N LEU A 44 7.31 9.26 -0.29
CA LEU A 44 7.11 8.43 -1.47
C LEU A 44 6.63 9.29 -2.63
N THR A 45 7.35 9.22 -3.74
CA THR A 45 6.91 9.84 -4.98
C THR A 45 5.79 9.02 -5.58
N GLN A 46 5.07 9.60 -6.54
CA GLN A 46 4.00 8.86 -7.22
C GLN A 46 4.56 7.66 -7.96
N SER A 47 5.75 7.77 -8.54
CA SER A 47 6.40 6.64 -9.19
C SER A 47 6.65 5.49 -8.22
N LYS A 48 7.10 5.82 -7.01
CA LYS A 48 7.33 4.81 -5.98
C LYS A 48 6.03 4.16 -5.54
N ILE A 49 5.00 4.96 -5.33
CA ILE A 49 3.69 4.44 -4.92
C ILE A 49 3.15 3.50 -5.99
N LYS A 50 3.28 3.85 -7.26
CA LYS A 50 2.86 3.00 -8.35
C LYS A 50 3.62 1.67 -8.35
N ALA A 51 4.94 1.73 -8.19
CA ALA A 51 5.76 0.53 -8.15
C ALA A 51 5.40 -0.37 -6.98
N ILE A 52 5.18 0.22 -5.80
CA ILE A 52 4.78 -0.53 -4.62
C ILE A 52 3.41 -1.17 -4.83
N ALA A 53 2.47 -0.44 -5.40
CA ALA A 53 1.15 -0.98 -5.67
C ALA A 53 1.22 -2.19 -6.62
N GLU A 54 2.03 -2.09 -7.66
CA GLU A 54 2.21 -3.21 -8.59
C GLU A 54 2.84 -4.42 -7.88
N ALA A 55 3.86 -4.18 -7.06
CA ALA A 55 4.51 -5.26 -6.32
C ALA A 55 3.56 -5.93 -5.34
N LEU A 56 2.58 -5.19 -4.82
CA LEU A 56 1.58 -5.69 -3.89
C LEU A 56 0.28 -6.12 -4.57
N GLU A 57 0.28 -6.16 -5.90
CA GLU A 57 -0.87 -6.62 -6.67
C GLU A 57 -2.14 -5.82 -6.34
N THR A 58 -1.98 -4.52 -6.22
CA THR A 58 -3.08 -3.62 -5.91
C THR A 58 -2.93 -2.33 -6.71
N THR A 59 -3.69 -1.29 -6.36
CA THR A 59 -3.68 -0.02 -7.07
C THR A 59 -3.08 1.08 -6.21
N PRO A 60 -2.54 2.15 -6.84
CA PRO A 60 -2.10 3.33 -6.08
C PRO A 60 -3.21 3.93 -5.24
N ALA A 61 -4.45 3.88 -5.72
CA ALA A 61 -5.59 4.41 -4.97
C ALA A 61 -5.77 3.68 -3.62
N TYR A 62 -5.57 2.37 -3.62
CA TYR A 62 -5.66 1.59 -2.38
C TYR A 62 -4.56 2.03 -1.40
N ILE A 63 -3.33 2.18 -1.90
CA ILE A 63 -2.18 2.58 -1.09
C ILE A 63 -2.40 3.98 -0.52
N MET A 64 -2.97 4.88 -1.31
CA MET A 64 -3.23 6.25 -0.89
C MET A 64 -4.45 6.39 0.02
N GLY A 65 -5.24 5.34 0.14
CA GLY A 65 -6.43 5.38 0.97
C GLY A 65 -7.67 5.89 0.27
N TRP A 66 -7.64 5.97 -1.05
CA TRP A 66 -8.78 6.48 -1.82
C TRP A 66 -9.79 5.39 -2.17
N ASP A 67 -9.39 4.14 -2.10
CA ASP A 67 -10.23 3.00 -2.50
C ASP A 67 -10.39 2.04 -1.31
N GLU A 68 -11.00 2.52 -0.24
CA GLU A 68 -11.26 1.72 0.95
C GLU A 68 -12.62 1.03 0.86
N PRO A 69 -12.78 -0.11 1.53
CA PRO A 69 -14.07 -0.81 1.57
C PRO A 69 -15.21 0.09 2.02
N ASP A 70 -14.98 0.97 2.99
CA ASP A 70 -16.00 1.88 3.48
C ASP A 70 -16.49 2.82 2.38
N GLN A 71 -15.59 3.27 1.53
CA GLN A 71 -15.95 4.13 0.42
C GLN A 71 -16.80 3.39 -0.59
N LYS A 72 -16.56 2.11 -0.80
CA LYS A 72 -17.38 1.29 -1.67
C LYS A 72 -18.79 1.17 -1.15
N LEU A 73 -18.94 0.99 0.16
CA LEU A 73 -20.24 0.92 0.80
C LEU A 73 -21.00 2.24 0.63
N ASP A 74 -20.29 3.34 0.78
CA ASP A 74 -20.88 4.65 0.59
C ASP A 74 -21.38 4.84 -0.83
N LYS A 75 -20.62 4.38 -1.81
CA LYS A 75 -21.04 4.45 -3.20
C LYS A 75 -22.30 3.65 -3.46
N GLU A 76 -22.41 2.50 -2.83
CA GLU A 76 -23.61 1.69 -2.97
C GLU A 76 -24.82 2.41 -2.37
N ASN A 77 -24.62 3.04 -1.22
CA ASN A 77 -25.69 3.82 -0.61
C ASN A 77 -26.14 4.97 -1.49
N LEU A 78 -25.18 5.61 -2.16
CA LEU A 78 -25.49 6.73 -3.05
C LEU A 78 -26.35 6.32 -4.24
N LYS A 79 -26.35 5.06 -4.61
CA LYS A 79 -27.17 4.59 -5.72
C LYS A 79 -28.65 4.68 -5.46
N PHE A 80 -29.03 4.83 -4.21
CA PHE A 80 -30.43 4.88 -3.82
C PHE A 80 -30.99 6.28 -3.80
N PHE A 81 -30.20 7.25 -4.14
CA PHE A 81 -30.63 8.65 -4.19
C PHE A 81 -30.81 9.18 -5.63
#